data_95c33730fb04cfce01e86963fd9428b2
#
_entry.id   95c33730fb04cfce01e86963fd9428b2
#
_cell.length_a   1.000
_cell.length_b   1.000
_cell.length_c   1.000
_cell.angle_alpha   90.00
_cell.angle_beta   90.00
_cell.angle_gamma   90.00
#
_symmetry.space_group_name_H-M   'P 1'
#
loop_
_entity.id
_entity.type
_entity.pdbx_description
1 polymer ?
#
loop_
_entity_poly.entity_id
_entity_poly.type
_entity_poly.pdbx_seq_one_letter_code
_entity_poly.pdbx_strand_id
1 'polypeptide(L)'
;TPETKAMYQYLLETQKSGHILLGHHDALAYGHGWRDTPGKSDVKEMTGSHPAVCSMDFGKIEHNAEKNINGIPFDKMRELIRYAYQRGQTIMMCWHVDNPKTYAPGKPYPQGTSWDNSDNTVVREIIQEGSPLNTTFKTWLDRLAAYILSLTDEQGKPIPFIFRPWHEHTQSWNWWGSKCATDEEFRALWEFTLRYLRDEKGIHQMIYAISPQMDEVYPDTQKRLTYRWPGDKLVDFIGMDCYHGRNKKAFASNVKAIAELSVQKQKPCGITETGIEGVNYPAYFTEEVQAALENNPVS
;
A
#
# COMPACT_ATOMS: atom_id res chain seq x y z
N THR A 1 -6.83 -17.00 5.26
CA THR A 1 -6.70 -18.30 4.57
C THR A 1 -5.37 -18.99 4.93
N PRO A 2 -5.19 -20.28 4.63
CA PRO A 2 -3.90 -20.95 4.76
C PRO A 2 -2.80 -20.26 3.95
N GLU A 3 -3.12 -19.84 2.72
CA GLU A 3 -2.21 -19.14 1.82
C GLU A 3 -1.75 -17.79 2.40
N THR A 4 -2.68 -17.06 3.04
CA THR A 4 -2.36 -15.78 3.72
C THR A 4 -1.42 -16.00 4.91
N LYS A 5 -1.64 -17.06 5.68
CA LYS A 5 -0.72 -17.43 6.78
C LYS A 5 0.65 -17.84 6.25
N ALA A 6 0.70 -18.63 5.18
CA ALA A 6 1.95 -19.02 4.54
C ALA A 6 2.74 -17.79 4.04
N MET A 7 2.06 -16.85 3.38
CA MET A 7 2.67 -15.59 2.94
C MET A 7 3.20 -14.76 4.13
N TYR A 8 2.44 -14.66 5.22
CA TYR A 8 2.89 -13.96 6.42
C TYR A 8 4.17 -14.58 7.00
N GLN A 9 4.22 -15.91 7.10
CA GLN A 9 5.43 -16.63 7.56
C GLN A 9 6.60 -16.45 6.60
N TYR A 10 6.37 -16.50 5.29
CA TYR A 10 7.38 -16.24 4.29
C TYR A 10 8.01 -14.84 4.43
N LEU A 11 7.21 -13.80 4.68
CA LEU A 11 7.72 -12.44 4.93
C LEU A 11 8.61 -12.38 6.18
N LEU A 12 8.20 -13.02 7.28
CA LEU A 12 9.01 -13.11 8.50
C LEU A 12 10.31 -13.88 8.31
N GLU A 13 10.28 -14.98 7.56
CA GLU A 13 11.45 -15.80 7.27
C GLU A 13 12.43 -15.08 6.35
N THR A 14 11.92 -14.38 5.32
CA THR A 14 12.72 -13.55 4.42
C THR A 14 13.49 -12.49 5.22
N GLN A 15 12.79 -11.75 6.06
CA GLN A 15 13.41 -10.73 6.92
C GLN A 15 14.48 -11.32 7.83
N LYS A 16 14.23 -12.49 8.47
CA LYS A 16 15.19 -13.16 9.34
C LYS A 16 16.41 -13.70 8.58
N SER A 17 16.25 -14.07 7.32
CA SER A 17 17.33 -14.58 6.49
C SER A 17 18.28 -13.50 5.96
N GLY A 18 17.92 -12.22 6.13
CA GLY A 18 18.64 -11.08 5.57
C GLY A 18 18.46 -10.91 4.07
N HIS A 19 17.52 -11.63 3.44
CA HIS A 19 17.10 -11.37 2.07
C HIS A 19 16.05 -10.25 2.03
N ILE A 20 15.96 -9.59 0.90
CA ILE A 20 15.03 -8.46 0.66
C ILE A 20 14.23 -8.76 -0.59
N LEU A 21 12.92 -8.53 -0.53
CA LEU A 21 12.05 -8.63 -1.69
C LEU A 21 12.00 -7.28 -2.41
N LEU A 22 12.71 -7.15 -3.52
CA LEU A 22 12.62 -5.95 -4.36
C LEU A 22 11.24 -5.90 -5.02
N GLY A 23 10.51 -4.79 -4.80
CA GLY A 23 9.23 -4.49 -5.40
C GLY A 23 9.29 -3.45 -6.51
N HIS A 24 8.34 -3.50 -7.43
CA HIS A 24 8.14 -2.45 -8.42
C HIS A 24 6.65 -2.28 -8.73
N HIS A 25 6.19 -1.03 -8.66
CA HIS A 25 4.79 -0.71 -8.91
C HIS A 25 4.45 -0.85 -10.39
N ASP A 26 3.30 -1.46 -10.69
CA ASP A 26 2.80 -1.69 -12.06
C ASP A 26 3.78 -2.40 -13.02
N ALA A 27 4.79 -3.07 -12.50
CA ALA A 27 5.93 -3.64 -13.23
C ALA A 27 5.57 -4.59 -14.39
N LEU A 28 4.35 -5.12 -14.41
CA LEU A 28 3.85 -6.05 -15.44
C LEU A 28 2.88 -5.40 -16.42
N ALA A 29 2.44 -4.17 -16.13
CA ALA A 29 1.43 -3.48 -16.93
C ALA A 29 2.03 -2.52 -17.95
N TYR A 30 3.08 -1.80 -17.56
CA TYR A 30 3.77 -0.84 -18.42
C TYR A 30 5.17 -0.54 -17.88
N GLY A 31 6.00 0.08 -18.71
CA GLY A 31 7.34 0.56 -18.39
C GLY A 31 7.84 1.53 -19.43
N HIS A 32 9.16 1.70 -19.48
CA HIS A 32 9.78 2.64 -20.41
C HIS A 32 9.56 2.24 -21.87
N GLY A 33 8.70 2.99 -22.57
CA GLY A 33 8.42 2.79 -24.00
C GLY A 33 7.54 1.58 -24.32
N TRP A 34 6.85 0.97 -23.34
CA TRP A 34 5.96 -0.15 -23.57
C TRP A 34 4.74 -0.14 -22.62
N ARG A 35 3.66 -0.78 -23.06
CA ARG A 35 2.45 -1.07 -22.27
C ARG A 35 1.84 -2.39 -22.75
N ASP A 36 1.22 -3.13 -21.82
CA ASP A 36 0.44 -4.35 -22.08
C ASP A 36 1.19 -5.43 -22.90
N THR A 37 2.50 -5.54 -22.70
CA THR A 37 3.34 -6.54 -23.36
C THR A 37 3.50 -7.77 -22.47
N PRO A 38 2.96 -8.95 -22.85
CA PRO A 38 2.99 -10.13 -22.00
C PRO A 38 4.39 -10.53 -21.53
N GLY A 39 4.55 -10.73 -20.22
CA GLY A 39 5.79 -11.19 -19.62
C GLY A 39 6.93 -10.18 -19.62
N LYS A 40 6.69 -8.93 -20.06
CA LYS A 40 7.67 -7.84 -20.04
C LYS A 40 7.71 -7.17 -18.66
N SER A 41 8.87 -6.67 -18.29
CA SER A 41 9.11 -5.83 -17.11
C SER A 41 10.48 -5.18 -17.26
N ASP A 42 10.57 -3.87 -17.00
CA ASP A 42 11.85 -3.16 -17.06
C ASP A 42 12.87 -3.75 -16.06
N VAL A 43 12.41 -4.15 -14.89
CA VAL A 43 13.26 -4.84 -13.91
C VAL A 43 13.80 -6.14 -14.49
N LYS A 44 12.96 -6.94 -15.14
CA LYS A 44 13.40 -8.20 -15.77
C LYS A 44 14.38 -7.95 -16.91
N GLU A 45 14.18 -6.95 -17.72
CA GLU A 45 15.11 -6.61 -18.81
C GLU A 45 16.49 -6.20 -18.29
N MET A 46 16.54 -5.53 -17.16
CA MET A 46 17.80 -5.08 -16.54
C MET A 46 18.50 -6.18 -15.73
N THR A 47 17.74 -7.03 -15.04
CA THR A 47 18.30 -7.95 -14.03
C THR A 47 18.18 -9.43 -14.41
N GLY A 48 17.42 -9.76 -15.45
CA GLY A 48 17.08 -11.14 -15.83
C GLY A 48 15.89 -11.73 -15.07
N SER A 49 15.37 -11.06 -14.04
CA SER A 49 14.28 -11.57 -13.20
C SER A 49 13.20 -10.52 -12.99
N HIS A 50 11.93 -10.97 -12.85
CA HIS A 50 10.85 -10.09 -12.40
C HIS A 50 11.12 -9.63 -10.94
N PRO A 51 10.58 -8.46 -10.53
CA PRO A 51 10.64 -8.06 -9.13
C PRO A 51 9.95 -9.10 -8.24
N ALA A 52 10.41 -9.27 -7.02
CA ALA A 52 9.83 -10.22 -6.07
C ALA A 52 8.46 -9.78 -5.56
N VAL A 53 8.20 -8.47 -5.53
CA VAL A 53 6.90 -7.89 -5.17
C VAL A 53 6.28 -7.21 -6.38
N CYS A 54 5.05 -7.59 -6.71
CA CYS A 54 4.20 -6.94 -7.70
C CYS A 54 3.21 -6.04 -6.97
N SER A 55 3.35 -4.72 -7.11
CA SER A 55 2.45 -3.74 -6.50
C SER A 55 1.54 -3.13 -7.55
N MET A 56 0.27 -2.88 -7.19
CA MET A 56 -0.74 -2.21 -8.01
C MET A 56 -1.72 -1.41 -7.14
N ASP A 57 -2.63 -0.65 -7.77
CA ASP A 57 -3.57 0.24 -7.10
C ASP A 57 -5.02 -0.08 -7.43
N PHE A 58 -5.90 -0.08 -6.41
CA PHE A 58 -7.35 -0.24 -6.58
C PHE A 58 -8.08 1.06 -6.93
N GLY A 59 -7.42 2.21 -6.92
CA GLY A 59 -8.04 3.51 -7.15
C GLY A 59 -8.92 3.54 -8.41
N LYS A 60 -10.11 4.13 -8.29
CA LYS A 60 -11.22 4.18 -9.25
C LYS A 60 -12.15 2.95 -9.26
N ILE A 61 -11.84 1.86 -8.52
CA ILE A 61 -12.78 0.73 -8.37
C ILE A 61 -14.09 1.18 -7.70
N GLU A 62 -14.00 2.16 -6.82
CA GLU A 62 -15.12 2.80 -6.13
C GLU A 62 -16.18 3.42 -7.05
N HIS A 63 -15.81 3.70 -8.30
CA HIS A 63 -16.69 4.25 -9.32
C HIS A 63 -17.18 3.23 -10.36
N ASN A 64 -16.85 1.94 -10.21
CA ASN A 64 -17.01 0.93 -11.27
C ASN A 64 -16.34 1.37 -12.59
N ALA A 65 -15.23 2.08 -12.51
CA ALA A 65 -14.48 2.48 -13.68
C ALA A 65 -13.91 1.24 -14.41
N GLU A 66 -13.73 1.37 -15.72
CA GLU A 66 -13.09 0.31 -16.51
C GLU A 66 -11.62 0.11 -16.14
N LYS A 67 -10.94 1.20 -15.75
CA LYS A 67 -9.50 1.26 -15.49
C LYS A 67 -9.21 1.85 -14.11
N ASN A 68 -8.11 1.39 -13.52
CA ASN A 68 -7.62 1.97 -12.29
C ASN A 68 -7.00 3.35 -12.50
N ILE A 69 -6.54 3.98 -11.42
CA ILE A 69 -5.92 5.32 -11.43
C ILE A 69 -4.72 5.44 -12.39
N ASN A 70 -4.01 4.33 -12.66
CA ASN A 70 -2.85 4.27 -13.55
C ASN A 70 -3.21 3.86 -14.99
N GLY A 71 -4.50 3.79 -15.29
CA GLY A 71 -5.02 3.46 -16.63
C GLY A 71 -4.92 1.98 -16.99
N ILE A 72 -4.80 1.08 -16.01
CA ILE A 72 -4.80 -0.37 -16.21
C ILE A 72 -6.24 -0.86 -16.11
N PRO A 73 -6.77 -1.57 -17.14
CA PRO A 73 -8.09 -2.18 -17.05
C PRO A 73 -8.16 -3.18 -15.88
N PHE A 74 -9.23 -3.12 -15.07
CA PHE A 74 -9.37 -3.99 -13.89
C PHE A 74 -9.34 -5.48 -14.24
N ASP A 75 -9.88 -5.89 -15.38
CA ASP A 75 -9.78 -7.28 -15.83
C ASP A 75 -8.32 -7.65 -16.16
N LYS A 76 -7.59 -6.75 -16.81
CA LYS A 76 -6.16 -6.94 -17.07
C LYS A 76 -5.35 -6.98 -15.78
N MET A 77 -5.65 -6.12 -14.82
CA MET A 77 -5.00 -6.14 -13.50
C MET A 77 -5.19 -7.48 -12.80
N ARG A 78 -6.39 -8.08 -12.87
CA ARG A 78 -6.67 -9.41 -12.33
C ARG A 78 -5.82 -10.50 -13.01
N GLU A 79 -5.67 -10.46 -14.34
CA GLU A 79 -4.78 -11.36 -15.08
C GLU A 79 -3.32 -11.23 -14.63
N LEU A 80 -2.83 -10.00 -14.50
CA LEU A 80 -1.46 -9.72 -14.08
C LEU A 80 -1.20 -10.16 -12.64
N ILE A 81 -2.15 -9.98 -11.73
CA ILE A 81 -2.06 -10.47 -10.35
C ILE A 81 -1.97 -12.00 -10.32
N ARG A 82 -2.80 -12.71 -11.09
CA ARG A 82 -2.72 -14.17 -11.22
C ARG A 82 -1.37 -14.60 -11.77
N TYR A 83 -0.92 -13.98 -12.83
CA TYR A 83 0.38 -14.26 -13.45
C TYR A 83 1.53 -14.04 -12.47
N ALA A 84 1.52 -12.94 -11.69
CA ALA A 84 2.51 -12.67 -10.68
C ALA A 84 2.48 -13.74 -9.56
N TYR A 85 1.30 -14.07 -9.06
CA TYR A 85 1.13 -15.08 -8.00
C TYR A 85 1.60 -16.46 -8.41
N GLN A 86 1.26 -16.93 -9.65
CA GLN A 86 1.73 -18.20 -10.21
C GLN A 86 3.26 -18.28 -10.29
N ARG A 87 3.94 -17.17 -10.42
CA ARG A 87 5.40 -17.06 -10.45
C ARG A 87 6.03 -16.97 -9.06
N GLY A 88 5.24 -16.99 -7.99
CA GLY A 88 5.72 -16.86 -6.62
C GLY A 88 6.02 -15.43 -6.17
N GLN A 89 5.54 -14.40 -6.92
CA GLN A 89 5.68 -13.02 -6.50
C GLN A 89 4.72 -12.71 -5.34
N THR A 90 5.18 -11.93 -4.38
CA THR A 90 4.31 -11.31 -3.37
C THR A 90 3.49 -10.21 -4.02
N ILE A 91 2.20 -10.16 -3.72
CA ILE A 91 1.31 -9.11 -4.22
C ILE A 91 1.12 -8.03 -3.15
N MET A 92 1.22 -6.76 -3.52
CA MET A 92 0.89 -5.62 -2.66
C MET A 92 -0.11 -4.72 -3.38
N MET A 93 -1.16 -4.30 -2.68
CA MET A 93 -2.21 -3.46 -3.23
C MET A 93 -2.40 -2.23 -2.35
N CYS A 94 -2.33 -1.04 -2.93
CA CYS A 94 -2.76 0.20 -2.30
C CYS A 94 -4.13 0.64 -2.84
N TRP A 95 -4.68 1.69 -2.26
CA TRP A 95 -5.96 2.24 -2.68
C TRP A 95 -5.95 3.76 -2.57
N HIS A 96 -5.68 4.44 -3.67
CA HIS A 96 -5.87 5.89 -3.81
C HIS A 96 -7.35 6.20 -4.06
N VAL A 97 -8.17 5.96 -3.04
CA VAL A 97 -9.60 6.18 -3.11
C VAL A 97 -9.94 7.67 -3.19
N ASP A 98 -10.83 8.02 -4.10
CA ASP A 98 -11.29 9.40 -4.25
C ASP A 98 -12.01 9.89 -2.97
N ASN A 99 -12.14 11.21 -2.82
CA ASN A 99 -12.82 11.80 -1.68
C ASN A 99 -14.34 11.62 -1.83
N PRO A 100 -15.00 10.79 -0.99
CA PRO A 100 -16.40 10.44 -1.19
C PRO A 100 -17.37 11.61 -0.98
N LYS A 101 -16.93 12.69 -0.33
CA LYS A 101 -17.75 13.88 -0.07
C LYS A 101 -17.69 14.89 -1.21
N THR A 102 -16.51 15.03 -1.81
CA THR A 102 -16.26 16.08 -2.81
C THR A 102 -16.19 15.56 -4.23
N TYR A 103 -16.12 14.23 -4.40
CA TYR A 103 -16.07 13.62 -5.73
C TYR A 103 -17.27 14.01 -6.60
N ALA A 104 -16.95 14.46 -7.80
CA ALA A 104 -17.92 14.59 -8.89
C ALA A 104 -17.17 14.42 -10.22
N PRO A 105 -17.75 13.72 -11.21
CA PRO A 105 -17.14 13.58 -12.52
C PRO A 105 -16.79 14.91 -13.16
N GLY A 106 -15.60 15.00 -13.78
CA GLY A 106 -15.17 16.20 -14.51
C GLY A 106 -14.64 17.36 -13.64
N LYS A 107 -14.49 17.16 -12.34
CA LYS A 107 -13.83 18.15 -11.47
C LYS A 107 -12.34 18.28 -11.82
N PRO A 108 -11.77 19.50 -11.76
CA PRO A 108 -10.34 19.67 -11.97
C PRO A 108 -9.54 19.10 -10.81
N TYR A 109 -8.39 18.48 -11.12
CA TYR A 109 -7.45 18.03 -10.12
C TYR A 109 -7.01 19.17 -9.18
N PRO A 110 -6.89 18.96 -7.84
CA PRO A 110 -7.09 17.69 -7.11
C PRO A 110 -8.52 17.46 -6.59
N GLN A 111 -9.50 18.27 -6.97
CA GLN A 111 -10.86 18.20 -6.42
C GLN A 111 -11.50 16.82 -6.61
N GLY A 112 -12.02 16.28 -5.52
CA GLY A 112 -12.67 14.99 -5.49
C GLY A 112 -11.73 13.77 -5.55
N THR A 113 -10.43 13.97 -5.68
CA THR A 113 -9.44 12.86 -5.67
C THR A 113 -8.99 12.52 -4.25
N SER A 114 -8.11 11.51 -4.12
CA SER A 114 -7.46 11.18 -2.85
C SER A 114 -6.71 12.37 -2.23
N TRP A 115 -6.21 13.28 -3.07
CA TRP A 115 -5.48 14.49 -2.66
C TRP A 115 -6.39 15.71 -2.39
N ASP A 116 -7.72 15.55 -2.46
CA ASP A 116 -8.63 16.62 -2.08
C ASP A 116 -8.74 16.73 -0.55
N ASN A 117 -7.91 17.57 0.02
CA ASN A 117 -7.84 17.86 1.46
C ASN A 117 -8.60 19.15 1.85
N SER A 118 -9.60 19.53 1.08
CA SER A 118 -10.36 20.76 1.29
C SER A 118 -11.40 20.69 2.41
N ASP A 119 -11.81 19.48 2.81
CA ASP A 119 -12.82 19.25 3.84
C ASP A 119 -12.26 18.33 4.95
N ASN A 120 -12.41 18.76 6.20
CA ASN A 120 -11.93 18.05 7.38
C ASN A 120 -13.02 17.28 8.15
N THR A 121 -14.17 17.08 7.55
CA THR A 121 -15.30 16.34 8.13
C THR A 121 -15.52 14.98 7.47
N VAL A 122 -14.82 14.70 6.37
CA VAL A 122 -15.01 13.51 5.54
C VAL A 122 -14.90 12.24 6.37
N VAL A 123 -13.80 12.07 7.11
CA VAL A 123 -13.57 10.87 7.91
C VAL A 123 -14.63 10.73 9.01
N ARG A 124 -14.95 11.81 9.70
CA ARG A 124 -15.99 11.84 10.75
C ARG A 124 -17.34 11.37 10.22
N GLU A 125 -17.74 11.85 9.04
CA GLU A 125 -19.02 11.47 8.43
C GLU A 125 -19.00 10.01 7.92
N ILE A 126 -17.86 9.52 7.43
CA ILE A 126 -17.72 8.10 7.03
C ILE A 126 -17.92 7.17 8.22
N ILE A 127 -17.29 7.46 9.36
CA ILE A 127 -17.36 6.57 10.54
C ILE A 127 -18.65 6.74 11.35
N GLN A 128 -19.44 7.76 11.06
CA GLN A 128 -20.76 7.96 11.68
C GLN A 128 -21.78 7.03 11.05
N GLU A 129 -22.15 5.97 11.77
CA GLU A 129 -23.15 4.99 11.32
C GLU A 129 -24.47 5.66 10.92
N GLY A 130 -24.98 5.27 9.74
CA GLY A 130 -26.24 5.81 9.20
C GLY A 130 -26.15 7.19 8.55
N SER A 131 -25.00 7.82 8.52
CA SER A 131 -24.82 9.05 7.75
C SER A 131 -24.91 8.78 6.25
N PRO A 132 -25.29 9.78 5.41
CA PRO A 132 -25.29 9.62 3.97
C PRO A 132 -23.89 9.22 3.42
N LEU A 133 -22.83 9.77 4.01
CA LEU A 133 -21.46 9.49 3.57
C LEU A 133 -21.00 8.09 4.01
N ASN A 134 -21.42 7.62 5.18
CA ASN A 134 -21.21 6.22 5.61
C ASN A 134 -21.84 5.23 4.62
N THR A 135 -23.08 5.49 4.21
CA THR A 135 -23.79 4.65 3.22
C THR A 135 -23.08 4.66 1.86
N THR A 136 -22.66 5.83 1.39
CA THR A 136 -21.89 5.96 0.15
C THR A 136 -20.57 5.19 0.22
N PHE A 137 -19.85 5.37 1.31
CA PHE A 137 -18.55 4.72 1.48
C PHE A 137 -18.65 3.20 1.63
N LYS A 138 -19.68 2.69 2.32
CA LYS A 138 -19.99 1.25 2.34
C LYS A 138 -20.24 0.70 0.92
N THR A 139 -20.94 1.44 0.06
CA THR A 139 -21.11 1.06 -1.35
C THR A 139 -19.78 0.96 -2.09
N TRP A 140 -18.83 1.87 -1.81
CA TRP A 140 -17.50 1.83 -2.38
C TRP A 140 -16.68 0.64 -1.88
N LEU A 141 -16.78 0.35 -0.60
CA LEU A 141 -16.18 -0.86 0.00
C LEU A 141 -16.79 -2.15 -0.57
N ASP A 142 -18.09 -2.16 -0.91
CA ASP A 142 -18.74 -3.31 -1.57
C ASP A 142 -18.14 -3.59 -2.94
N ARG A 143 -17.86 -2.55 -3.73
CA ARG A 143 -17.21 -2.67 -5.04
C ARG A 143 -15.79 -3.19 -4.90
N LEU A 144 -15.02 -2.64 -3.97
CA LEU A 144 -13.69 -3.13 -3.65
C LEU A 144 -13.74 -4.60 -3.19
N ALA A 145 -14.67 -4.95 -2.30
CA ALA A 145 -14.85 -6.32 -1.81
C ALA A 145 -15.16 -7.31 -2.94
N ALA A 146 -16.08 -6.94 -3.83
CA ALA A 146 -16.43 -7.77 -4.99
C ALA A 146 -15.22 -8.05 -5.90
N TYR A 147 -14.38 -7.03 -6.13
CA TYR A 147 -13.16 -7.21 -6.90
C TYR A 147 -12.15 -8.10 -6.15
N ILE A 148 -11.89 -7.86 -4.87
CA ILE A 148 -10.98 -8.68 -4.06
C ILE A 148 -11.40 -10.14 -4.05
N LEU A 149 -12.68 -10.43 -3.87
CA LEU A 149 -13.21 -11.79 -3.89
C LEU A 149 -13.03 -12.49 -5.25
N SER A 150 -12.89 -11.73 -6.34
CA SER A 150 -12.59 -12.25 -7.68
C SER A 150 -11.11 -12.57 -7.90
N LEU A 151 -10.21 -12.16 -7.00
CA LEU A 151 -8.79 -12.45 -7.05
C LEU A 151 -8.54 -13.88 -6.55
N THR A 152 -8.66 -14.83 -7.47
CA THR A 152 -8.46 -16.25 -7.20
C THR A 152 -7.44 -16.83 -8.19
N ASP A 153 -6.74 -17.87 -7.77
CA ASP A 153 -5.89 -18.68 -8.64
C ASP A 153 -6.73 -19.55 -9.63
N GLU A 154 -6.07 -20.37 -10.42
CA GLU A 154 -6.74 -21.25 -11.39
C GLU A 154 -7.61 -22.34 -10.74
N GLN A 155 -7.37 -22.65 -9.47
CA GLN A 155 -8.12 -23.60 -8.68
C GLN A 155 -9.27 -22.93 -7.90
N GLY A 156 -9.48 -21.62 -8.08
CA GLY A 156 -10.50 -20.84 -7.37
C GLY A 156 -10.13 -20.48 -5.94
N LYS A 157 -8.89 -20.69 -5.50
CA LYS A 157 -8.43 -20.30 -4.16
C LYS A 157 -8.11 -18.80 -4.12
N PRO A 158 -8.45 -18.11 -3.03
CA PRO A 158 -8.13 -16.70 -2.85
C PRO A 158 -6.62 -16.43 -2.93
N ILE A 159 -6.21 -15.50 -3.77
CA ILE A 159 -4.82 -15.03 -3.84
C ILE A 159 -4.54 -14.11 -2.65
N PRO A 160 -3.56 -14.42 -1.79
CA PRO A 160 -3.19 -13.56 -0.67
C PRO A 160 -2.42 -12.33 -1.17
N PHE A 161 -2.60 -11.21 -0.47
CA PHE A 161 -1.86 -9.98 -0.77
C PHE A 161 -1.71 -9.08 0.46
N ILE A 162 -0.72 -8.20 0.42
CA ILE A 162 -0.57 -7.11 1.39
C ILE A 162 -1.49 -5.98 0.95
N PHE A 163 -2.46 -5.62 1.80
CA PHE A 163 -3.35 -4.49 1.58
C PHE A 163 -2.86 -3.28 2.38
N ARG A 164 -2.58 -2.20 1.69
CA ARG A 164 -2.03 -0.96 2.24
C ARG A 164 -3.01 0.21 2.01
N PRO A 165 -4.12 0.25 2.77
CA PRO A 165 -5.05 1.39 2.75
C PRO A 165 -4.47 2.55 3.54
N TRP A 166 -4.98 3.76 3.30
CA TRP A 166 -4.72 4.95 4.12
C TRP A 166 -3.22 5.26 4.32
N HIS A 167 -2.41 4.97 3.32
CA HIS A 167 -0.98 5.24 3.33
C HIS A 167 -0.68 6.73 3.49
N GLU A 168 0.54 7.07 3.89
CA GLU A 168 1.00 8.46 4.06
C GLU A 168 0.11 9.30 5.01
N HIS A 169 -0.59 8.66 5.93
CA HIS A 169 -1.55 9.29 6.85
C HIS A 169 -0.92 10.32 7.80
N THR A 170 0.41 10.34 7.91
CA THR A 170 1.16 11.31 8.70
C THR A 170 1.25 12.67 8.03
N GLN A 171 0.94 12.75 6.73
CA GLN A 171 1.00 13.96 5.92
C GLN A 171 -0.38 14.61 5.76
N SER A 172 -0.41 15.77 5.11
CA SER A 172 -1.58 16.63 5.01
C SER A 172 -2.29 16.59 3.65
N TRP A 173 -1.73 15.90 2.67
CA TRP A 173 -2.23 15.98 1.28
C TRP A 173 -3.42 15.08 0.97
N ASN A 174 -3.61 13.98 1.68
CA ASN A 174 -4.77 13.11 1.48
C ASN A 174 -5.94 13.52 2.37
N TRP A 175 -7.19 13.23 1.94
CA TRP A 175 -8.39 13.51 2.72
C TRP A 175 -8.47 12.69 4.02
N TRP A 176 -7.68 11.61 4.17
CA TRP A 176 -7.50 10.85 5.41
C TRP A 176 -6.25 11.29 6.22
N GLY A 177 -5.51 12.26 5.70
CA GLY A 177 -4.26 12.73 6.29
C GLY A 177 -4.43 13.60 7.53
N SER A 178 -3.31 14.07 8.07
CA SER A 178 -3.25 14.81 9.34
C SER A 178 -3.98 16.16 9.35
N LYS A 179 -4.27 16.74 8.19
CA LYS A 179 -5.05 17.97 8.05
C LYS A 179 -6.55 17.73 8.15
N CYS A 180 -7.02 16.56 7.69
CA CYS A 180 -8.44 16.30 7.46
C CYS A 180 -9.08 15.35 8.47
N ALA A 181 -8.28 14.63 9.25
CA ALA A 181 -8.77 13.72 10.27
C ALA A 181 -7.99 13.88 11.58
N THR A 182 -8.66 13.79 12.71
CA THR A 182 -7.99 13.65 14.01
C THR A 182 -7.35 12.26 14.13
N ASP A 183 -6.53 12.08 15.16
CA ASP A 183 -5.87 10.79 15.40
C ASP A 183 -6.90 9.68 15.71
N GLU A 184 -7.95 10.03 16.44
CA GLU A 184 -9.07 9.14 16.78
C GLU A 184 -9.89 8.79 15.53
N GLU A 185 -10.21 9.79 14.71
CA GLU A 185 -10.96 9.58 13.47
C GLU A 185 -10.19 8.69 12.49
N PHE A 186 -8.87 8.87 12.36
CA PHE A 186 -8.05 8.00 11.52
C PHE A 186 -8.05 6.55 12.03
N ARG A 187 -7.86 6.33 13.33
CA ARG A 187 -7.92 4.98 13.92
C ARG A 187 -9.28 4.34 13.73
N ALA A 188 -10.36 5.11 13.88
CA ALA A 188 -11.71 4.63 13.64
C ALA A 188 -11.96 4.29 12.15
N LEU A 189 -11.45 5.09 11.21
CA LEU A 189 -11.52 4.81 9.78
C LEU A 189 -10.77 3.51 9.42
N TRP A 190 -9.58 3.32 10.00
CA TRP A 190 -8.81 2.09 9.85
C TRP A 190 -9.60 0.87 10.31
N GLU A 191 -10.07 0.91 11.56
CA GLU A 191 -10.85 -0.20 12.15
C GLU A 191 -12.14 -0.46 11.37
N PHE A 192 -12.87 0.60 11.00
CA PHE A 192 -14.10 0.51 10.20
C PHE A 192 -13.85 -0.22 8.88
N THR A 193 -12.80 0.17 8.14
CA THR A 193 -12.44 -0.43 6.85
C THR A 193 -12.11 -1.92 7.00
N LEU A 194 -11.28 -2.26 7.98
CA LEU A 194 -10.89 -3.66 8.21
C LEU A 194 -12.08 -4.52 8.62
N ARG A 195 -12.87 -4.06 9.57
CA ARG A 195 -14.07 -4.81 10.02
C ARG A 195 -15.05 -5.02 8.89
N TYR A 196 -15.30 -3.99 8.09
CA TYR A 196 -16.21 -4.11 6.97
C TYR A 196 -15.74 -5.16 5.96
N LEU A 197 -14.49 -5.09 5.51
CA LEU A 197 -13.95 -6.03 4.53
C LEU A 197 -13.76 -7.43 5.11
N ARG A 198 -13.19 -7.56 6.30
CA ARG A 198 -12.86 -8.84 6.92
C ARG A 198 -14.07 -9.53 7.52
N ASP A 199 -14.83 -8.81 8.35
CA ASP A 199 -15.87 -9.42 9.20
C ASP A 199 -17.25 -9.41 8.51
N GLU A 200 -17.61 -8.33 7.80
CA GLU A 200 -18.90 -8.26 7.10
C GLU A 200 -18.85 -8.88 5.70
N LYS A 201 -17.75 -8.70 4.96
CA LYS A 201 -17.59 -9.27 3.60
C LYS A 201 -16.87 -10.61 3.57
N GLY A 202 -16.33 -11.09 4.69
CA GLY A 202 -15.69 -12.40 4.80
C GLY A 202 -14.37 -12.50 4.03
N ILE A 203 -13.65 -11.39 3.83
CA ILE A 203 -12.39 -11.35 3.09
C ILE A 203 -11.23 -11.68 4.04
N HIS A 204 -10.61 -12.84 3.86
CA HIS A 204 -9.55 -13.33 4.74
C HIS A 204 -8.20 -13.56 4.02
N GLN A 205 -8.03 -12.97 2.84
CA GLN A 205 -6.82 -13.10 2.02
C GLN A 205 -5.87 -11.91 2.11
N MET A 206 -6.10 -10.98 3.05
CA MET A 206 -5.32 -9.75 3.21
C MET A 206 -4.39 -9.80 4.41
N ILE A 207 -3.18 -9.23 4.25
CA ILE A 207 -2.25 -8.82 5.29
C ILE A 207 -2.32 -7.29 5.34
N TYR A 208 -2.72 -6.73 6.48
CA TYR A 208 -2.97 -5.29 6.60
C TYR A 208 -1.70 -4.53 6.92
N ALA A 209 -1.26 -3.66 6.01
CA ALA A 209 -0.04 -2.85 6.13
C ALA A 209 -0.37 -1.40 6.45
N ILE A 210 0.16 -0.88 7.56
CA ILE A 210 0.18 0.55 7.84
C ILE A 210 1.47 1.15 7.26
N SER A 211 1.39 2.37 6.70
CA SER A 211 2.50 2.98 5.97
C SER A 211 2.49 4.51 6.15
N PRO A 212 3.13 5.01 7.22
CA PRO A 212 3.37 6.45 7.38
C PRO A 212 4.42 6.96 6.38
N GLN A 213 4.34 8.25 6.01
CA GLN A 213 5.40 8.94 5.29
C GLN A 213 6.55 9.32 6.22
N MET A 214 7.80 8.99 5.82
CA MET A 214 8.99 9.07 6.64
C MET A 214 10.19 9.63 5.84
N ASP A 215 10.17 10.91 5.44
CA ASP A 215 11.18 11.50 4.54
C ASP A 215 12.34 12.18 5.24
N GLU A 216 12.22 12.43 6.55
CA GLU A 216 13.15 13.25 7.30
C GLU A 216 13.80 12.50 8.46
N VAL A 217 14.81 13.12 9.07
CA VAL A 217 15.32 12.70 10.38
C VAL A 217 14.40 13.27 11.46
N TYR A 218 13.77 12.41 12.23
CA TYR A 218 12.85 12.80 13.29
C TYR A 218 13.52 12.77 14.66
N PRO A 219 13.19 13.70 15.58
CA PRO A 219 13.69 13.66 16.96
C PRO A 219 13.34 12.36 17.69
N ASP A 220 12.19 11.80 17.38
CA ASP A 220 11.71 10.50 17.87
C ASP A 220 11.07 9.74 16.71
N THR A 221 11.89 8.94 16.01
CA THR A 221 11.49 8.20 14.83
C THR A 221 10.46 7.10 15.14
N GLN A 222 10.59 6.45 16.31
CA GLN A 222 9.63 5.42 16.75
C GLN A 222 8.24 6.02 17.00
N LYS A 223 8.17 7.18 17.63
CA LYS A 223 6.92 7.91 17.84
C LYS A 223 6.30 8.34 16.50
N ARG A 224 7.11 8.74 15.52
CA ARG A 224 6.64 9.11 14.19
C ARG A 224 6.08 7.90 13.43
N LEU A 225 6.76 6.74 13.46
CA LEU A 225 6.29 5.48 12.86
C LEU A 225 4.98 4.99 13.47
N THR A 226 4.81 5.17 14.78
CA THR A 226 3.61 4.73 15.50
C THR A 226 2.55 5.83 15.64
N TYR A 227 2.75 6.97 15.00
CA TYR A 227 1.75 8.03 14.98
C TYR A 227 0.44 7.51 14.37
N ARG A 228 -0.67 7.70 15.06
CA ARG A 228 -2.01 7.17 14.69
C ARG A 228 -2.11 5.64 14.64
N TRP A 229 -1.24 4.93 15.33
CA TRP A 229 -1.26 3.47 15.37
C TRP A 229 -2.63 2.93 15.82
N PRO A 230 -3.33 2.11 15.00
CA PRO A 230 -4.69 1.68 15.29
C PRO A 230 -4.76 0.51 16.28
N GLY A 231 -3.62 -0.06 16.64
CA GLY A 231 -3.50 -1.20 17.56
C GLY A 231 -2.87 -2.43 16.93
N ASP A 232 -2.16 -3.20 17.75
CA ASP A 232 -1.36 -4.35 17.28
C ASP A 232 -2.19 -5.47 16.63
N LYS A 233 -3.47 -5.58 16.99
CA LYS A 233 -4.39 -6.59 16.42
C LYS A 233 -4.97 -6.19 15.05
N LEU A 234 -4.77 -4.93 14.64
CA LEU A 234 -5.31 -4.37 13.41
C LEU A 234 -4.22 -4.05 12.37
N VAL A 235 -2.98 -4.36 12.66
CA VAL A 235 -1.84 -4.19 11.76
C VAL A 235 -1.05 -5.48 11.71
N ASP A 236 -0.84 -6.00 10.51
CA ASP A 236 -0.08 -7.23 10.28
C ASP A 236 1.33 -6.94 9.75
N PHE A 237 1.49 -5.87 8.99
CA PHE A 237 2.74 -5.47 8.33
C PHE A 237 3.06 -4.01 8.64
N ILE A 238 4.31 -3.72 8.98
CA ILE A 238 4.79 -2.37 9.29
C ILE A 238 5.49 -1.82 8.05
N GLY A 239 4.81 -0.95 7.32
CA GLY A 239 5.35 -0.25 6.16
C GLY A 239 5.89 1.14 6.51
N MET A 240 6.62 1.72 5.58
CA MET A 240 6.88 3.16 5.52
C MET A 240 7.06 3.59 4.07
N ASP A 241 6.55 4.76 3.73
CA ASP A 241 6.84 5.43 2.46
C ASP A 241 7.93 6.47 2.73
N CYS A 242 9.04 6.39 2.00
CA CYS A 242 10.22 7.20 2.26
C CYS A 242 10.82 7.76 0.96
N TYR A 243 10.45 8.99 0.63
CA TYR A 243 10.98 9.75 -0.51
C TYR A 243 11.98 10.81 -0.05
N HIS A 244 13.06 10.36 0.54
CA HIS A 244 14.07 11.17 1.20
C HIS A 244 15.00 11.96 0.26
N GLY A 245 14.80 11.87 -1.05
CA GLY A 245 15.67 12.50 -2.04
C GLY A 245 17.12 11.99 -1.94
N ARG A 246 18.06 12.87 -1.56
CA ARG A 246 19.46 12.51 -1.31
C ARG A 246 19.85 12.56 0.18
N ASN A 247 18.87 12.55 1.07
CA ASN A 247 19.12 12.57 2.51
C ASN A 247 19.38 11.16 3.06
N LYS A 248 20.57 10.64 2.83
CA LYS A 248 21.02 9.31 3.30
C LYS A 248 20.78 9.08 4.79
N LYS A 249 20.91 10.14 5.61
CA LYS A 249 20.70 10.05 7.07
C LYS A 249 19.23 9.80 7.41
N ALA A 250 18.31 10.44 6.69
CA ALA A 250 16.88 10.22 6.89
C ALA A 250 16.53 8.77 6.56
N PHE A 251 16.94 8.28 5.39
CA PHE A 251 16.65 6.92 4.98
C PHE A 251 17.22 5.88 5.96
N ALA A 252 18.52 5.97 6.27
CA ALA A 252 19.17 5.04 7.21
C ALA A 252 18.54 5.06 8.62
N SER A 253 18.19 6.25 9.14
CA SER A 253 17.53 6.40 10.44
C SER A 253 16.14 5.74 10.43
N ASN A 254 15.36 5.95 9.37
CA ASN A 254 14.00 5.43 9.26
C ASN A 254 13.99 3.91 9.01
N VAL A 255 14.90 3.38 8.19
CA VAL A 255 15.06 1.94 7.98
C VAL A 255 15.44 1.25 9.30
N LYS A 256 16.39 1.80 10.05
CA LYS A 256 16.74 1.28 11.38
C LYS A 256 15.54 1.24 12.31
N ALA A 257 14.79 2.34 12.37
CA ALA A 257 13.65 2.44 13.29
C ALA A 257 12.52 1.46 12.94
N ILE A 258 12.23 1.24 11.64
CA ILE A 258 11.19 0.28 11.23
C ILE A 258 11.63 -1.16 11.52
N ALA A 259 12.91 -1.50 11.33
CA ALA A 259 13.44 -2.83 11.67
C ALA A 259 13.38 -3.09 13.19
N GLU A 260 13.74 -2.11 14.01
CA GLU A 260 13.62 -2.20 15.47
C GLU A 260 12.15 -2.37 15.92
N LEU A 261 11.23 -1.59 15.33
CA LEU A 261 9.80 -1.69 15.62
C LEU A 261 9.23 -3.05 15.23
N SER A 262 9.68 -3.60 14.09
CA SER A 262 9.32 -4.94 13.62
C SER A 262 9.68 -6.03 14.64
N VAL A 263 10.90 -5.98 15.17
CA VAL A 263 11.35 -6.91 16.23
C VAL A 263 10.51 -6.76 17.48
N GLN A 264 10.27 -5.52 17.92
CA GLN A 264 9.46 -5.22 19.11
C GLN A 264 8.03 -5.72 18.98
N LYS A 265 7.42 -5.55 17.79
CA LYS A 265 6.04 -5.92 17.50
C LYS A 265 5.88 -7.36 17.01
N GLN A 266 6.98 -8.04 16.69
CA GLN A 266 6.98 -9.37 16.07
C GLN A 266 6.15 -9.44 14.78
N LYS A 267 6.33 -8.44 13.91
CA LYS A 267 5.64 -8.31 12.64
C LYS A 267 6.62 -8.09 11.50
N PRO A 268 6.33 -8.60 10.29
CA PRO A 268 7.14 -8.26 9.13
C PRO A 268 7.07 -6.76 8.84
N CYS A 269 8.14 -6.22 8.26
CA CYS A 269 8.21 -4.82 7.88
C CYS A 269 8.89 -4.63 6.53
N GLY A 270 8.69 -3.46 5.92
CA GLY A 270 9.35 -3.11 4.67
C GLY A 270 9.19 -1.64 4.30
N ILE A 271 10.01 -1.20 3.37
CA ILE A 271 9.85 0.09 2.70
C ILE A 271 8.77 -0.12 1.64
N THR A 272 7.60 0.43 1.85
CA THR A 272 6.44 0.25 0.98
C THR A 272 6.46 1.15 -0.24
N GLU A 273 7.10 2.30 -0.13
CA GLU A 273 7.43 3.16 -1.27
C GLU A 273 8.76 3.85 -1.06
N THR A 274 9.58 3.89 -2.10
CA THR A 274 10.79 4.71 -2.17
C THR A 274 11.18 4.95 -3.62
N GLY A 275 11.94 6.01 -3.86
CA GLY A 275 12.43 6.35 -5.18
C GLY A 275 13.00 7.75 -5.23
N ILE A 276 13.48 8.13 -6.40
CA ILE A 276 13.89 9.50 -6.69
C ILE A 276 13.28 9.93 -8.02
N GLU A 277 12.56 11.04 -8.01
CA GLU A 277 11.87 11.55 -9.18
C GLU A 277 12.88 11.84 -10.32
N GLY A 278 12.51 11.42 -11.55
CA GLY A 278 13.33 11.59 -12.74
C GLY A 278 14.57 10.70 -12.81
N VAL A 279 14.80 9.83 -11.84
CA VAL A 279 15.94 8.89 -11.76
C VAL A 279 17.30 9.58 -12.06
N ASN A 280 17.46 10.76 -11.53
CA ASN A 280 18.63 11.61 -11.77
C ASN A 280 19.85 11.28 -10.90
N TYR A 281 19.79 10.17 -10.18
CA TYR A 281 20.87 9.67 -9.33
C TYR A 281 21.05 8.15 -9.56
N PRO A 282 21.93 7.76 -10.50
CA PRO A 282 22.11 6.36 -10.87
C PRO A 282 22.56 5.44 -9.72
N ALA A 283 23.29 5.97 -8.76
CA ALA A 283 23.77 5.22 -7.59
C ALA A 283 22.75 5.14 -6.43
N TYR A 284 21.53 5.62 -6.61
CA TYR A 284 20.50 5.66 -5.55
C TYR A 284 20.32 4.33 -4.85
N PHE A 285 20.10 3.26 -5.59
CA PHE A 285 19.86 1.93 -5.00
C PHE A 285 21.09 1.36 -4.32
N THR A 286 22.29 1.57 -4.87
CA THR A 286 23.53 1.00 -4.33
C THR A 286 24.10 1.80 -3.17
N GLU A 287 24.07 3.13 -3.25
CA GLU A 287 24.69 3.99 -2.24
C GLU A 287 23.75 4.39 -1.09
N GLU A 288 22.44 4.48 -1.36
CA GLU A 288 21.48 4.92 -0.34
C GLU A 288 20.63 3.76 0.18
N VAL A 289 19.97 3.03 -0.71
CA VAL A 289 19.04 1.98 -0.32
C VAL A 289 19.78 0.77 0.25
N GLN A 290 20.71 0.20 -0.50
CA GLN A 290 21.47 -0.98 -0.08
C GLN A 290 22.25 -0.73 1.22
N ALA A 291 22.98 0.38 1.30
CA ALA A 291 23.77 0.69 2.48
C ALA A 291 22.95 0.81 3.77
N ALA A 292 21.71 1.30 3.69
CA ALA A 292 20.81 1.36 4.83
C ALA A 292 20.24 -0.01 5.23
N LEU A 293 20.05 -0.90 4.25
CA LEU A 293 19.45 -2.22 4.46
C LEU A 293 20.45 -3.26 4.97
N GLU A 294 21.75 -3.13 4.70
CA GLU A 294 22.79 -4.11 5.05
C GLU A 294 22.80 -4.54 6.51
N ASN A 295 22.41 -3.65 7.43
CA ASN A 295 22.39 -3.92 8.87
C ASN A 295 20.99 -3.84 9.51
N ASN A 296 19.96 -3.67 8.70
CA ASN A 296 18.59 -3.46 9.16
C ASN A 296 17.64 -4.36 8.35
N PRO A 297 17.36 -5.57 8.83
CA PRO A 297 16.57 -6.55 8.09
C PRO A 297 15.12 -6.09 7.94
N VAL A 298 14.67 -6.02 6.70
CA VAL A 298 13.27 -5.83 6.28
C VAL A 298 12.90 -6.96 5.29
N SER A 299 11.61 -7.18 5.07
CA SER A 299 11.14 -8.18 4.10
C SER A 299 10.88 -7.63 2.71
#